data_f9e189ed7500c934c111dcd889a515f4
#
_entry.id   f9e189ed7500c934c111dcd889a515f4
#
_cell.length_a   1.000
_cell.length_b   1.000
_cell.length_c   1.000
_cell.angle_alpha   90.00
_cell.angle_beta   90.00
_cell.angle_gamma   90.00
#
_symmetry.space_group_name_H-M   'P 1'
#
loop_
_entity.id
_entity.type
_entity.pdbx_description
1 polymer ?
#
loop_
_entity_poly.entity_id
_entity_poly.type
_entity_poly.pdbx_seq_one_letter_code
_entity_poly.pdbx_strand_id
1 'polypeptide(L)'
;MNVNAALKSILLLAANPKGTASLRLQEEEREIKERLRLAGYGKVPINSTGATRTRDIQQAMLDFKPQIVHFAGHGAGKDGLAFEDAIGQFKLVDSEALANLFKLFSSRVECVVLNACYSEVQAEAISQYIDYVIGMSQAIEDRAAIEFAVGFYTALGAGESVEFAYELGCNAIQLAGIAEHLIPILKISPKKKHERLA
;
A
#
# COMPACT_ATOMS: atom_id res chain seq x y z
N MET A 1 15.78 25.47 1.47
CA MET A 1 15.43 25.16 0.07
C MET A 1 15.67 23.67 -0.08
N ASN A 2 14.62 22.87 0.02
CA ASN A 2 14.73 21.41 0.04
C ASN A 2 15.10 20.90 -1.35
N VAL A 3 16.21 20.20 -1.36
CA VAL A 3 16.67 19.36 -2.47
C VAL A 3 15.52 18.47 -2.90
N ASN A 4 15.19 18.48 -4.20
CA ASN A 4 14.26 17.55 -4.86
C ASN A 4 14.29 16.17 -4.22
N ALA A 5 13.31 15.87 -3.38
CA ALA A 5 13.02 14.47 -3.08
C ALA A 5 12.66 13.82 -4.41
N ALA A 6 13.51 12.93 -4.90
CA ALA A 6 13.30 12.27 -6.18
C ALA A 6 11.92 11.62 -6.12
N LEU A 7 11.09 11.96 -7.10
CA LEU A 7 9.74 11.44 -7.23
C LEU A 7 9.78 9.91 -7.27
N LYS A 8 9.15 9.26 -6.30
CA LYS A 8 9.18 7.80 -6.15
C LYS A 8 8.26 7.12 -7.15
N SER A 9 8.72 6.05 -7.77
CA SER A 9 7.88 5.21 -8.64
C SER A 9 6.88 4.41 -7.81
N ILE A 10 5.60 4.41 -8.22
CA ILE A 10 4.50 3.82 -7.48
C ILE A 10 3.83 2.75 -8.32
N LEU A 11 3.60 1.58 -7.72
CA LEU A 11 2.82 0.48 -8.29
C LEU A 11 1.54 0.29 -7.48
N LEU A 12 0.38 0.45 -8.13
CA LEU A 12 -0.93 0.17 -7.56
C LEU A 12 -1.37 -1.22 -8.00
N LEU A 13 -1.63 -2.10 -7.06
CA LEU A 13 -2.15 -3.45 -7.26
C LEU A 13 -3.58 -3.50 -6.71
N ALA A 14 -4.55 -3.79 -7.56
CA ALA A 14 -5.96 -3.88 -7.18
C ALA A 14 -6.49 -5.29 -7.43
N ALA A 15 -7.10 -5.92 -6.44
CA ALA A 15 -7.72 -7.23 -6.56
C ALA A 15 -9.12 -7.25 -5.93
N ASN A 16 -10.12 -7.61 -6.74
CA ASN A 16 -11.50 -7.75 -6.30
C ASN A 16 -12.09 -9.07 -6.85
N PRO A 17 -11.68 -10.23 -6.30
CA PRO A 17 -12.06 -11.55 -6.80
C PRO A 17 -13.57 -11.75 -6.87
N LYS A 18 -14.03 -12.53 -7.83
CA LYS A 18 -15.46 -12.90 -7.96
C LYS A 18 -15.98 -13.54 -6.68
N GLY A 19 -17.18 -13.15 -6.29
CA GLY A 19 -17.84 -13.67 -5.08
C GLY A 19 -17.45 -12.98 -3.78
N THR A 20 -16.56 -11.98 -3.82
CA THR A 20 -16.29 -11.09 -2.67
C THR A 20 -17.18 -9.85 -2.70
N ALA A 21 -17.24 -9.12 -1.60
CA ALA A 21 -17.89 -7.81 -1.56
C ALA A 21 -17.24 -6.85 -2.57
N SER A 22 -18.05 -6.05 -3.26
CA SER A 22 -17.52 -5.07 -4.20
C SER A 22 -16.85 -3.92 -3.46
N LEU A 23 -15.57 -3.67 -3.72
CA LEU A 23 -14.81 -2.53 -3.22
C LEU A 23 -14.73 -1.44 -4.29
N ARG A 24 -14.61 -0.17 -3.85
CA ARG A 24 -14.48 1.00 -4.74
C ARG A 24 -13.03 1.23 -5.19
N LEU A 25 -12.34 0.17 -5.63
CA LEU A 25 -10.92 0.19 -5.98
C LEU A 25 -10.58 1.21 -7.07
N GLN A 26 -11.47 1.40 -8.06
CA GLN A 26 -11.27 2.42 -9.10
C GLN A 26 -11.37 3.85 -8.54
N GLU A 27 -12.20 4.07 -7.50
CA GLU A 27 -12.28 5.36 -6.83
C GLU A 27 -10.99 5.64 -6.07
N GLU A 28 -10.50 4.68 -5.30
CA GLU A 28 -9.23 4.79 -4.59
C GLU A 28 -8.06 5.08 -5.55
N GLU A 29 -7.94 4.32 -6.63
CA GLU A 29 -6.92 4.53 -7.66
C GLU A 29 -7.01 5.93 -8.28
N ARG A 30 -8.22 6.40 -8.60
CA ARG A 30 -8.45 7.73 -9.16
C ARG A 30 -8.01 8.81 -8.19
N GLU A 31 -8.38 8.71 -6.91
CA GLU A 31 -8.02 9.69 -5.89
C GLU A 31 -6.50 9.73 -5.67
N ILE A 32 -5.83 8.58 -5.60
CA ILE A 32 -4.37 8.50 -5.51
C ILE A 32 -3.71 9.23 -6.70
N LYS A 33 -4.13 8.89 -7.91
CA LYS A 33 -3.57 9.50 -9.14
C LYS A 33 -3.79 11.01 -9.17
N GLU A 34 -4.95 11.49 -8.73
CA GLU A 34 -5.26 12.92 -8.68
C GLU A 34 -4.38 13.66 -7.68
N ARG A 35 -4.17 13.11 -6.45
CA ARG A 35 -3.27 13.72 -5.45
C ARG A 35 -1.85 13.85 -5.99
N LEU A 36 -1.33 12.80 -6.59
CA LEU A 36 0.00 12.78 -7.17
C LEU A 36 0.11 13.72 -8.39
N ARG A 37 -0.92 13.80 -9.23
CA ARG A 37 -0.96 14.76 -10.35
C ARG A 37 -0.90 16.21 -9.86
N LEU A 38 -1.66 16.56 -8.84
CA LEU A 38 -1.67 17.90 -8.23
C LEU A 38 -0.31 18.27 -7.64
N ALA A 39 0.42 17.30 -7.13
CA ALA A 39 1.77 17.47 -6.60
C ALA A 39 2.88 17.54 -7.68
N GLY A 40 2.52 17.52 -8.95
CA GLY A 40 3.49 17.57 -10.05
C GLY A 40 4.07 16.22 -10.48
N TYR A 41 3.52 15.11 -9.98
CA TYR A 41 3.90 13.73 -10.34
C TYR A 41 3.48 13.32 -11.77
N GLY A 42 2.99 14.24 -12.60
CA GLY A 42 2.55 13.93 -13.97
C GLY A 42 3.63 13.34 -14.90
N LYS A 43 4.88 13.25 -14.44
CA LYS A 43 6.00 12.63 -15.16
C LYS A 43 6.53 11.35 -14.48
N VAL A 44 6.03 10.98 -13.31
CA VAL A 44 6.44 9.76 -12.62
C VAL A 44 5.50 8.62 -13.01
N PRO A 45 6.02 7.44 -13.33
CA PRO A 45 5.16 6.33 -13.69
C PRO A 45 4.36 5.87 -12.46
N ILE A 46 3.07 6.15 -12.47
CA ILE A 46 2.09 5.50 -11.61
C ILE A 46 1.52 4.38 -12.44
N ASN A 47 1.95 3.16 -12.13
CA ASN A 47 1.49 1.98 -12.84
C ASN A 47 0.40 1.32 -12.01
N SER A 48 -0.67 0.87 -12.65
CA SER A 48 -1.75 0.16 -11.99
C SER A 48 -2.06 -1.14 -12.72
N THR A 49 -2.31 -2.20 -11.93
CA THR A 49 -2.84 -3.47 -12.42
C THR A 49 -4.15 -3.74 -11.72
N GLY A 50 -5.25 -3.78 -12.48
CA GLY A 50 -6.54 -4.26 -11.99
C GLY A 50 -6.65 -5.78 -12.11
N ALA A 51 -7.56 -6.41 -11.36
CA ALA A 51 -7.77 -7.86 -11.37
C ALA A 51 -6.47 -8.65 -11.14
N THR A 52 -5.68 -8.22 -10.13
CA THR A 52 -4.30 -8.66 -9.93
C THR A 52 -4.23 -10.14 -9.54
N ARG A 53 -3.55 -10.92 -10.38
CA ARG A 53 -3.20 -12.32 -10.12
C ARG A 53 -1.80 -12.40 -9.53
N THR A 54 -1.49 -13.47 -8.82
CA THR A 54 -0.18 -13.66 -8.19
C THR A 54 1.00 -13.55 -9.17
N ARG A 55 0.87 -14.06 -10.39
CA ARG A 55 1.90 -13.95 -11.44
C ARG A 55 2.07 -12.53 -11.98
N ASP A 56 1.00 -11.73 -11.97
CA ASP A 56 1.03 -10.35 -12.46
C ASP A 56 1.85 -9.46 -11.53
N ILE A 57 1.86 -9.76 -10.22
CA ILE A 57 2.67 -9.03 -9.24
C ILE A 57 4.15 -9.16 -9.59
N GLN A 58 4.63 -10.39 -9.81
CA GLN A 58 6.06 -10.63 -10.11
C GLN A 58 6.48 -9.88 -11.38
N GLN A 59 5.67 -9.97 -12.43
CA GLN A 59 5.94 -9.27 -13.69
C GLN A 59 5.94 -7.74 -13.49
N ALA A 60 4.93 -7.20 -12.81
CA ALA A 60 4.84 -5.76 -12.56
C ALA A 60 6.03 -5.24 -11.72
N MET A 61 6.47 -6.00 -10.71
CA MET A 61 7.65 -5.64 -9.91
C MET A 61 8.93 -5.57 -10.74
N LEU A 62 9.09 -6.47 -11.72
CA LEU A 62 10.25 -6.49 -12.62
C LEU A 62 10.19 -5.36 -13.65
N ASP A 63 9.01 -5.12 -14.25
CA ASP A 63 8.83 -4.16 -15.32
C ASP A 63 8.89 -2.71 -14.80
N PHE A 64 8.18 -2.44 -13.71
CA PHE A 64 8.01 -1.07 -13.21
C PHE A 64 9.02 -0.67 -12.15
N LYS A 65 9.69 -1.62 -11.52
CA LYS A 65 10.75 -1.36 -10.52
C LYS A 65 10.30 -0.34 -9.45
N PRO A 66 9.16 -0.55 -8.78
CA PRO A 66 8.57 0.45 -7.89
C PRO A 66 9.41 0.65 -6.62
N GLN A 67 9.35 1.88 -6.08
CA GLN A 67 9.82 2.21 -4.74
C GLN A 67 8.69 2.12 -3.72
N ILE A 68 7.45 2.34 -4.15
CA ILE A 68 6.25 2.19 -3.32
C ILE A 68 5.31 1.19 -4.01
N VAL A 69 4.82 0.23 -3.24
CA VAL A 69 3.79 -0.71 -3.68
C VAL A 69 2.55 -0.51 -2.83
N HIS A 70 1.42 -0.25 -3.46
CA HIS A 70 0.13 -0.12 -2.81
C HIS A 70 -0.79 -1.25 -3.26
N PHE A 71 -1.20 -2.08 -2.34
CA PHE A 71 -2.22 -3.10 -2.56
C PHE A 71 -3.56 -2.62 -2.02
N ALA A 72 -4.59 -2.65 -2.86
CA ALA A 72 -5.98 -2.39 -2.49
C ALA A 72 -6.84 -3.63 -2.79
N GLY A 73 -7.52 -4.15 -1.79
CA GLY A 73 -8.30 -5.38 -1.95
C GLY A 73 -8.78 -5.97 -0.63
N HIS A 74 -9.06 -7.26 -0.64
CA HIS A 74 -9.54 -7.98 0.54
C HIS A 74 -8.39 -8.61 1.33
N GLY A 75 -8.50 -8.56 2.66
CA GLY A 75 -7.64 -9.26 3.60
C GLY A 75 -8.44 -10.26 4.45
N ALA A 76 -7.83 -11.38 4.75
CA ALA A 76 -8.39 -12.46 5.57
C ALA A 76 -7.56 -12.71 6.84
N GLY A 77 -6.92 -11.67 7.37
CA GLY A 77 -6.07 -11.76 8.55
C GLY A 77 -4.92 -12.74 8.35
N LYS A 78 -4.74 -13.68 9.27
CA LYS A 78 -3.68 -14.68 9.22
C LYS A 78 -3.72 -15.59 7.98
N ASP A 79 -4.88 -15.72 7.34
CA ASP A 79 -5.03 -16.57 6.17
C ASP A 79 -4.48 -15.92 4.88
N GLY A 80 -4.24 -14.61 4.89
CA GLY A 80 -3.54 -13.93 3.81
C GLY A 80 -4.28 -12.77 3.16
N LEU A 81 -3.75 -12.31 2.03
CA LEU A 81 -4.40 -11.33 1.15
C LEU A 81 -5.05 -12.04 -0.05
N ALA A 82 -6.19 -11.51 -0.47
CA ALA A 82 -6.96 -12.06 -1.58
C ALA A 82 -6.48 -11.49 -2.92
N PHE A 83 -6.07 -12.38 -3.80
CA PHE A 83 -5.74 -12.11 -5.19
C PHE A 83 -6.71 -12.85 -6.10
N GLU A 84 -6.60 -12.65 -7.39
CA GLU A 84 -7.36 -13.40 -8.38
C GLU A 84 -6.53 -14.57 -8.92
N ASP A 85 -7.19 -15.68 -9.22
CA ASP A 85 -6.62 -16.76 -10.02
C ASP A 85 -6.78 -16.49 -11.53
N ALA A 86 -6.46 -17.45 -12.38
CA ALA A 86 -6.50 -17.30 -13.83
C ALA A 86 -7.92 -17.08 -14.40
N ILE A 87 -8.97 -17.40 -13.65
CA ILE A 87 -10.37 -17.24 -14.05
C ILE A 87 -11.13 -16.20 -13.21
N GLY A 88 -10.38 -15.41 -12.41
CA GLY A 88 -10.91 -14.34 -11.56
C GLY A 88 -11.55 -14.84 -10.26
N GLN A 89 -11.22 -16.06 -9.82
CA GLN A 89 -11.69 -16.59 -8.54
C GLN A 89 -10.76 -16.17 -7.40
N PHE A 90 -11.29 -16.24 -6.20
CA PHE A 90 -10.59 -15.92 -4.97
C PHE A 90 -9.40 -16.87 -4.72
N LYS A 91 -8.23 -16.28 -4.49
CA LYS A 91 -7.00 -16.98 -4.13
C LYS A 91 -6.28 -16.25 -3.00
N LEU A 92 -6.14 -16.90 -1.85
CA LEU A 92 -5.34 -16.36 -0.75
C LEU A 92 -3.84 -16.56 -0.98
N VAL A 93 -3.07 -15.54 -0.59
CA VAL A 93 -1.62 -15.59 -0.53
C VAL A 93 -1.21 -15.27 0.91
N ASP A 94 -0.53 -16.21 1.54
CA ASP A 94 -0.13 -16.13 2.94
C ASP A 94 1.00 -15.10 3.18
N SER A 95 1.23 -14.79 4.45
CA SER A 95 2.19 -13.79 4.88
C SER A 95 3.63 -14.15 4.53
N GLU A 96 3.99 -15.44 4.57
CA GLU A 96 5.34 -15.91 4.27
C GLU A 96 5.66 -15.76 2.77
N ALA A 97 4.73 -16.15 1.91
CA ALA A 97 4.87 -16.00 0.47
C ALA A 97 5.04 -14.53 0.05
N LEU A 98 4.24 -13.62 0.66
CA LEU A 98 4.37 -12.18 0.43
C LEU A 98 5.69 -11.63 0.96
N ALA A 99 6.09 -11.99 2.16
CA ALA A 99 7.36 -11.55 2.74
C ALA A 99 8.56 -12.01 1.89
N ASN A 100 8.55 -13.26 1.41
CA ASN A 100 9.58 -13.79 0.52
C ASN A 100 9.61 -13.06 -0.83
N LEU A 101 8.45 -12.69 -1.38
CA LEU A 101 8.39 -11.86 -2.59
C LEU A 101 9.06 -10.51 -2.35
N PHE A 102 8.64 -9.76 -1.34
CA PHE A 102 9.18 -8.43 -1.05
C PHE A 102 10.67 -8.45 -0.65
N LYS A 103 11.13 -9.52 -0.01
CA LYS A 103 12.57 -9.75 0.25
C LYS A 103 13.42 -9.67 -1.02
N LEU A 104 12.94 -10.23 -2.14
CA LEU A 104 13.67 -10.20 -3.43
C LEU A 104 13.81 -8.76 -3.97
N PHE A 105 12.92 -7.86 -3.59
CA PHE A 105 12.90 -6.46 -4.06
C PHE A 105 13.30 -5.45 -2.97
N SER A 106 13.80 -5.92 -1.82
CA SER A 106 14.11 -5.08 -0.65
C SER A 106 15.19 -4.02 -0.87
N SER A 107 16.03 -4.17 -1.89
CA SER A 107 17.00 -3.14 -2.28
C SER A 107 16.38 -1.95 -3.02
N ARG A 108 15.10 -2.03 -3.37
CA ARG A 108 14.42 -1.04 -4.21
C ARG A 108 13.10 -0.55 -3.61
N VAL A 109 12.27 -1.47 -3.11
CA VAL A 109 11.01 -1.12 -2.47
C VAL A 109 11.29 -0.54 -1.09
N GLU A 110 10.86 0.68 -0.86
CA GLU A 110 11.01 1.39 0.41
C GLU A 110 9.76 1.26 1.28
N CYS A 111 8.58 1.32 0.64
CA CYS A 111 7.31 1.32 1.34
C CYS A 111 6.29 0.38 0.68
N VAL A 112 5.56 -0.36 1.51
CA VAL A 112 4.40 -1.17 1.10
C VAL A 112 3.17 -0.72 1.88
N VAL A 113 2.08 -0.42 1.17
CA VAL A 113 0.78 -0.12 1.75
C VAL A 113 -0.17 -1.28 1.44
N LEU A 114 -0.71 -1.90 2.48
CA LEU A 114 -1.69 -2.99 2.39
C LEU A 114 -3.06 -2.46 2.82
N ASN A 115 -3.77 -1.82 1.90
CA ASN A 115 -5.10 -1.29 2.13
C ASN A 115 -6.15 -2.42 2.01
N ALA A 116 -6.15 -3.29 3.01
CA ALA A 116 -6.95 -4.50 3.10
C ALA A 116 -7.23 -4.84 4.57
N CYS A 117 -8.44 -5.29 4.87
CA CYS A 117 -8.85 -5.64 6.24
C CYS A 117 -7.89 -6.65 6.90
N TYR A 118 -7.56 -6.43 8.18
CA TYR A 118 -6.73 -7.33 8.99
C TYR A 118 -5.36 -7.66 8.38
N SER A 119 -4.79 -6.77 7.57
CA SER A 119 -3.50 -6.97 6.89
C SER A 119 -2.27 -6.71 7.79
N GLU A 120 -2.46 -6.46 9.08
CA GLU A 120 -1.36 -6.27 10.05
C GLU A 120 -0.39 -7.45 10.07
N VAL A 121 -0.89 -8.69 9.96
CA VAL A 121 -0.04 -9.90 9.99
C VAL A 121 0.91 -9.92 8.79
N GLN A 122 0.42 -9.57 7.60
CA GLN A 122 1.24 -9.45 6.40
C GLN A 122 2.22 -8.28 6.51
N ALA A 123 1.76 -7.15 7.07
CA ALA A 123 2.62 -5.99 7.29
C ALA A 123 3.78 -6.31 8.23
N GLU A 124 3.55 -7.04 9.31
CA GLU A 124 4.60 -7.49 10.23
C GLU A 124 5.64 -8.38 9.52
N ALA A 125 5.18 -9.37 8.74
CA ALA A 125 6.07 -10.29 8.03
C ALA A 125 6.92 -9.57 6.96
N ILE A 126 6.32 -8.66 6.19
CA ILE A 126 7.00 -7.89 5.14
C ILE A 126 7.98 -6.88 5.75
N SER A 127 7.68 -6.29 6.91
CA SER A 127 8.53 -5.30 7.58
C SER A 127 9.89 -5.84 8.05
N GLN A 128 10.08 -7.16 8.04
CA GLN A 128 11.40 -7.75 8.25
C GLN A 128 12.38 -7.41 7.13
N TYR A 129 11.90 -7.03 5.95
CA TYR A 129 12.70 -6.80 4.75
C TYR A 129 12.51 -5.40 4.14
N ILE A 130 11.34 -4.77 4.34
CA ILE A 130 10.97 -3.46 3.76
C ILE A 130 10.94 -2.41 4.87
N ASP A 131 11.53 -1.23 4.60
CA ASP A 131 11.72 -0.19 5.60
C ASP A 131 10.42 0.28 6.25
N TYR A 132 9.35 0.44 5.46
CA TYR A 132 8.05 0.89 5.92
C TYR A 132 6.94 0.00 5.37
N VAL A 133 6.09 -0.52 6.23
CA VAL A 133 4.91 -1.28 5.81
C VAL A 133 3.69 -0.81 6.58
N ILE A 134 2.66 -0.43 5.86
CA ILE A 134 1.37 -0.03 6.42
C ILE A 134 0.38 -1.15 6.20
N GLY A 135 -0.31 -1.56 7.25
CA GLY A 135 -1.40 -2.53 7.22
C GLY A 135 -2.57 -2.06 8.05
N MET A 136 -3.64 -2.85 8.09
CA MET A 136 -4.85 -2.56 8.85
C MET A 136 -4.99 -3.56 10.00
N SER A 137 -5.11 -3.06 11.23
CA SER A 137 -5.24 -3.89 12.45
C SER A 137 -6.61 -4.57 12.57
N GLN A 138 -7.61 -4.02 11.89
CA GLN A 138 -9.00 -4.51 11.91
C GLN A 138 -9.62 -4.42 10.52
N ALA A 139 -10.93 -4.75 10.41
CA ALA A 139 -11.72 -4.40 9.25
C ALA A 139 -11.76 -2.88 9.11
N ILE A 140 -11.57 -2.40 7.91
CA ILE A 140 -11.65 -0.98 7.56
C ILE A 140 -12.75 -0.78 6.53
N GLU A 141 -13.55 0.27 6.71
CA GLU A 141 -14.54 0.65 5.70
C GLU A 141 -13.86 1.19 4.45
N ASP A 142 -14.47 0.93 3.31
CA ASP A 142 -14.00 1.36 1.98
C ASP A 142 -13.73 2.88 1.92
N ARG A 143 -14.62 3.67 2.52
CA ARG A 143 -14.46 5.12 2.61
C ARG A 143 -13.26 5.52 3.46
N ALA A 144 -13.04 4.87 4.60
CA ALA A 144 -11.89 5.14 5.45
C ALA A 144 -10.58 4.77 4.75
N ALA A 145 -10.55 3.65 4.02
CA ALA A 145 -9.42 3.22 3.22
C ALA A 145 -9.05 4.24 2.13
N ILE A 146 -10.04 4.80 1.44
CA ILE A 146 -9.85 5.86 0.43
C ILE A 146 -9.33 7.14 1.08
N GLU A 147 -9.93 7.60 2.19
CA GLU A 147 -9.47 8.83 2.88
C GLU A 147 -8.04 8.69 3.41
N PHE A 148 -7.67 7.50 3.92
CA PHE A 148 -6.29 7.21 4.28
C PHE A 148 -5.36 7.39 3.08
N ALA A 149 -5.67 6.78 1.95
CA ALA A 149 -4.87 6.87 0.74
C ALA A 149 -4.75 8.32 0.25
N VAL A 150 -5.84 9.10 0.28
CA VAL A 150 -5.85 10.54 -0.06
C VAL A 150 -4.86 11.31 0.79
N GLY A 151 -4.91 11.19 2.12
CA GLY A 151 -4.00 11.86 3.03
C GLY A 151 -2.55 11.44 2.83
N PHE A 152 -2.32 10.13 2.77
CA PHE A 152 -1.00 9.54 2.59
C PHE A 152 -0.31 10.03 1.30
N TYR A 153 -0.98 9.94 0.17
CA TYR A 153 -0.40 10.37 -1.11
C TYR A 153 -0.35 11.89 -1.29
N THR A 154 -1.19 12.64 -0.59
CA THR A 154 -1.05 14.11 -0.52
C THR A 154 0.27 14.51 0.13
N ALA A 155 0.63 13.90 1.26
CA ALA A 155 1.88 14.17 1.96
C ALA A 155 3.10 13.70 1.14
N LEU A 156 3.07 12.47 0.62
CA LEU A 156 4.16 11.98 -0.23
C LEU A 156 4.37 12.85 -1.46
N GLY A 157 3.28 13.32 -2.08
CA GLY A 157 3.34 14.25 -3.20
C GLY A 157 3.97 15.59 -2.83
N ALA A 158 3.79 16.05 -1.60
CA ALA A 158 4.44 17.25 -1.06
C ALA A 158 5.93 17.03 -0.70
N GLY A 159 6.44 15.78 -0.80
CA GLY A 159 7.83 15.45 -0.49
C GLY A 159 8.08 15.15 0.98
N GLU A 160 7.02 14.90 1.75
CA GLU A 160 7.12 14.53 3.16
C GLU A 160 7.60 13.08 3.34
N SER A 161 8.03 12.73 4.56
CA SER A 161 8.45 11.38 4.92
C SER A 161 7.29 10.40 4.90
N VAL A 162 7.58 9.10 4.81
CA VAL A 162 6.55 8.03 4.88
C VAL A 162 5.82 8.07 6.23
N GLU A 163 6.52 8.38 7.31
CA GLU A 163 5.92 8.48 8.64
C GLU A 163 4.93 9.64 8.72
N PHE A 164 5.32 10.82 8.24
CA PHE A 164 4.41 11.96 8.18
C PHE A 164 3.21 11.66 7.27
N ALA A 165 3.45 11.02 6.13
CA ALA A 165 2.39 10.61 5.21
C ALA A 165 1.40 9.64 5.88
N TYR A 166 1.89 8.67 6.65
CA TYR A 166 1.05 7.79 7.45
C TYR A 166 0.18 8.56 8.45
N GLU A 167 0.78 9.49 9.21
CA GLU A 167 0.04 10.30 10.18
C GLU A 167 -1.02 11.18 9.50
N LEU A 168 -0.70 11.79 8.36
CA LEU A 168 -1.65 12.59 7.59
C LEU A 168 -2.78 11.73 7.01
N GLY A 169 -2.49 10.48 6.61
CA GLY A 169 -3.50 9.51 6.19
C GLY A 169 -4.49 9.18 7.32
N CYS A 170 -3.99 8.89 8.52
CA CYS A 170 -4.84 8.69 9.70
C CYS A 170 -5.67 9.94 10.05
N ASN A 171 -5.05 11.12 9.98
CA ASN A 171 -5.75 12.39 10.21
C ASN A 171 -6.84 12.66 9.16
N ALA A 172 -6.64 12.29 7.89
CA ALA A 172 -7.65 12.44 6.85
C ALA A 172 -8.91 11.63 7.16
N ILE A 173 -8.78 10.39 7.65
CA ILE A 173 -9.92 9.59 8.14
C ILE A 173 -10.67 10.35 9.24
N GLN A 174 -9.93 10.89 10.21
CA GLN A 174 -10.52 11.64 11.33
C GLN A 174 -11.24 12.91 10.87
N LEU A 175 -10.63 13.68 9.96
CA LEU A 175 -11.23 14.88 9.38
C LEU A 175 -12.52 14.58 8.58
N ALA A 176 -12.57 13.39 7.96
CA ALA A 176 -13.79 12.92 7.29
C ALA A 176 -14.91 12.49 8.27
N GLY A 177 -14.66 12.56 9.58
CA GLY A 177 -15.63 12.18 10.62
C GLY A 177 -15.80 10.66 10.75
N ILE A 178 -14.83 9.88 10.34
CA ILE A 178 -14.85 8.40 10.40
C ILE A 178 -14.05 7.95 11.64
N ALA A 179 -14.66 7.11 12.49
CA ALA A 179 -14.03 6.67 13.76
C ALA A 179 -13.04 5.49 13.57
N GLU A 180 -12.31 5.46 12.45
CA GLU A 180 -11.40 4.35 12.07
C GLU A 180 -9.95 4.78 11.91
N HIS A 181 -9.61 6.00 12.32
CA HIS A 181 -8.27 6.58 12.17
C HIS A 181 -7.14 5.84 12.92
N LEU A 182 -7.49 4.94 13.84
CA LEU A 182 -6.54 4.08 14.58
C LEU A 182 -6.39 2.68 13.96
N ILE A 183 -7.14 2.36 12.92
CA ILE A 183 -7.07 1.06 12.23
C ILE A 183 -5.79 0.92 11.41
N PRO A 184 -5.35 1.92 10.61
CA PRO A 184 -4.07 1.83 9.94
C PRO A 184 -2.92 1.76 10.95
N ILE A 185 -1.94 0.89 10.70
CA ILE A 185 -0.74 0.74 11.53
C ILE A 185 0.51 0.79 10.66
N LEU A 186 1.56 1.42 11.17
CA LEU A 186 2.87 1.50 10.52
C LEU A 186 3.86 0.55 11.20
N LYS A 187 4.43 -0.36 10.42
CA LYS A 187 5.55 -1.21 10.81
C LYS A 187 6.84 -0.68 10.18
N ILE A 188 7.88 -0.53 10.98
CA ILE A 188 9.19 -0.05 10.54
C ILE A 188 10.18 -1.19 10.70
N SER A 189 11.02 -1.42 9.68
CA SER A 189 11.99 -2.53 9.70
C SER A 189 12.97 -2.42 10.88
N PRO A 190 13.48 -3.55 11.38
CA PRO A 190 14.52 -3.55 12.41
C PRO A 190 15.76 -2.75 11.99
N LYS A 191 16.17 -2.86 10.73
CA LYS A 191 17.28 -2.11 10.14
C LYS A 191 17.04 -0.60 10.25
N LYS A 192 15.88 -0.13 9.81
CA LYS A 192 15.54 1.30 9.81
C LYS A 192 15.42 1.87 11.23
N LYS A 193 14.93 1.06 12.18
CA LYS A 193 14.90 1.45 13.60
C LYS A 193 16.30 1.67 14.16
N HIS A 194 17.27 0.81 13.82
CA HIS A 194 18.66 0.96 14.27
C HIS A 194 19.34 2.20 13.67
N GLU A 195 19.10 2.49 12.38
CA GLU A 195 19.63 3.69 11.72
C GLU A 195 19.17 5.01 12.38
N ARG A 196 18.00 5.01 13.04
CA ARG A 196 17.45 6.19 13.74
C ARG A 196 18.05 6.40 15.14
N LEU A 197 18.59 5.35 15.74
CA LEU A 197 19.16 5.38 17.08
C LEU A 197 20.68 5.63 17.06
N ALA A 198 21.30 5.56 15.90
CA ALA A 198 22.73 5.82 15.68
C ALA A 198 23.00 7.27 15.28
#